data_ad207ae01bc5d691b982ac1963a9c331
#
_entry.id   ad207ae01bc5d691b982ac1963a9c331
#
_cell.length_a   1.000
_cell.length_b   1.000
_cell.length_c   1.000
_cell.angle_alpha   90.00
_cell.angle_beta   90.00
_cell.angle_gamma   90.00
#
_symmetry.space_group_name_H-M   'P 1'
#
loop_
_entity.id
_entity.type
_entity.pdbx_description
1 polymer ?
#
loop_
_entity_poly.entity_id
_entity_poly.type
_entity_poly.pdbx_seq_one_letter_code
_entity_poly.pdbx_strand_id
1 'polypeptide(L)'
;MIIYFADRKMNILGYASDRLKKGYIIQDDNKTEDVETGVAIFECTIGYNSATLQDLDQCMEVGNYILRSNDGEKEFYTIIESERDTKDQTIYIYAEDTGMDLLNEVVGPYAADKAYDIKYYINKFAIDSGFEIGINEIPDLTRTLSWDGDATATERIASVATQFDNAEISYSFETKGLIITHKYINIHKKRGKDSGIQLRLNREIDRVIVSKSIANLATGLEVTGGTP
;
A
#
# COMPACT_ATOMS: atom_id res chain seq x y z
N MET A 1 0.84 6.39 -18.90
CA MET A 1 1.33 6.44 -17.52
C MET A 1 2.78 6.91 -17.48
N ILE A 2 3.22 7.57 -16.41
CA ILE A 2 4.63 7.90 -16.13
C ILE A 2 4.89 7.49 -14.70
N ILE A 3 6.02 6.79 -14.49
CA ILE A 3 6.55 6.47 -13.16
C ILE A 3 7.94 7.06 -13.04
N TYR A 4 8.30 7.50 -11.84
CA TYR A 4 9.65 7.96 -11.51
C TYR A 4 10.28 7.00 -10.53
N PHE A 5 11.59 6.78 -10.66
CA PHE A 5 12.39 6.01 -9.71
C PHE A 5 13.17 6.97 -8.82
N ALA A 6 13.18 6.71 -7.52
CA ALA A 6 13.94 7.50 -6.55
C ALA A 6 14.76 6.58 -5.65
N ASP A 7 15.93 7.08 -5.23
CA ASP A 7 16.74 6.40 -4.23
C ASP A 7 16.15 6.56 -2.81
N ARG A 8 16.76 5.87 -1.85
CA ARG A 8 16.35 5.96 -0.43
C ARG A 8 16.50 7.34 0.20
N LYS A 9 17.23 8.26 -0.47
CA LYS A 9 17.35 9.66 -0.08
C LYS A 9 16.36 10.57 -0.80
N MET A 10 15.41 9.97 -1.55
CA MET A 10 14.39 10.66 -2.32
C MET A 10 14.93 11.47 -3.52
N ASN A 11 16.12 11.15 -4.03
CA ASN A 11 16.61 11.74 -5.27
C ASN A 11 16.02 10.96 -6.46
N ILE A 12 15.45 11.67 -7.43
CA ILE A 12 14.94 11.03 -8.65
C ILE A 12 16.14 10.55 -9.49
N LEU A 13 16.15 9.26 -9.79
CA LEU A 13 17.19 8.60 -10.59
C LEU A 13 16.83 8.55 -12.08
N GLY A 14 15.53 8.38 -12.40
CA GLY A 14 15.06 8.24 -13.75
C GLY A 14 13.55 8.14 -13.82
N TYR A 15 13.02 7.89 -15.01
CA TYR A 15 11.59 7.68 -15.23
C TYR A 15 11.32 6.65 -16.34
N ALA A 16 10.18 6.00 -16.25
CA ALA A 16 9.66 5.12 -17.29
C ALA A 16 8.25 5.55 -17.73
N SER A 17 7.87 5.23 -18.97
CA SER A 17 6.57 5.57 -19.52
C SER A 17 6.13 4.55 -20.58
N ASP A 18 4.81 4.38 -20.70
CA ASP A 18 4.16 3.61 -21.76
C ASP A 18 3.99 4.42 -23.08
N ARG A 19 4.24 5.72 -23.07
CA ARG A 19 3.90 6.62 -24.19
C ARG A 19 5.05 7.50 -24.68
N LEU A 20 6.01 7.82 -23.83
CA LEU A 20 7.08 8.74 -24.18
C LEU A 20 8.18 8.02 -24.97
N LYS A 21 8.65 8.65 -26.04
CA LYS A 21 9.78 8.13 -26.83
C LYS A 21 11.16 8.28 -26.13
N LYS A 22 11.21 9.02 -25.04
CA LYS A 22 12.39 9.21 -24.19
C LYS A 22 12.12 8.60 -22.82
N GLY A 23 13.15 8.10 -22.18
CA GLY A 23 13.05 7.35 -20.92
C GLY A 23 12.94 5.83 -21.16
N TYR A 24 12.69 5.10 -20.11
CA TYR A 24 12.51 3.65 -20.17
C TYR A 24 11.07 3.34 -20.59
N ILE A 25 10.87 2.20 -21.25
CA ILE A 25 9.56 1.82 -21.80
C ILE A 25 8.90 0.80 -20.88
N ILE A 26 7.75 1.15 -20.34
CA ILE A 26 6.87 0.22 -19.63
C ILE A 26 6.17 -0.63 -20.68
N GLN A 27 6.33 -1.95 -20.58
CA GLN A 27 5.71 -2.92 -21.48
C GLN A 27 4.42 -3.48 -20.91
N ASP A 28 4.40 -3.69 -19.59
CA ASP A 28 3.25 -4.19 -18.85
C ASP A 28 3.22 -3.60 -17.45
N ASP A 29 2.04 -3.38 -16.89
CA ASP A 29 1.84 -2.91 -15.53
C ASP A 29 0.53 -3.43 -14.92
N ASN A 30 0.57 -3.67 -13.63
CA ASN A 30 -0.58 -4.07 -12.84
C ASN A 30 -0.56 -3.41 -11.47
N LYS A 31 -1.73 -2.98 -10.99
CA LYS A 31 -1.93 -2.50 -9.63
C LYS A 31 -2.99 -3.34 -8.95
N THR A 32 -2.65 -3.89 -7.81
CA THR A 32 -3.58 -4.61 -6.94
C THR A 32 -3.73 -3.86 -5.62
N GLU A 33 -4.95 -3.63 -5.18
CA GLU A 33 -5.26 -3.08 -3.86
C GLU A 33 -6.04 -4.12 -3.06
N ASP A 34 -5.58 -4.40 -1.85
CA ASP A 34 -6.28 -5.25 -0.91
C ASP A 34 -6.92 -4.40 0.20
N VAL A 35 -8.24 -4.46 0.29
CA VAL A 35 -9.02 -3.68 1.27
C VAL A 35 -8.82 -4.20 2.70
N GLU A 36 -8.50 -5.48 2.88
CA GLU A 36 -8.33 -6.09 4.20
C GLU A 36 -6.98 -5.73 4.82
N THR A 37 -5.93 -5.72 4.02
CA THR A 37 -4.57 -5.39 4.48
C THR A 37 -4.24 -3.90 4.35
N GLY A 38 -4.95 -3.18 3.48
CA GLY A 38 -4.65 -1.80 3.12
C GLY A 38 -3.37 -1.63 2.30
N VAL A 39 -2.75 -2.74 1.89
CA VAL A 39 -1.51 -2.73 1.08
C VAL A 39 -1.88 -2.67 -0.40
N ALA A 40 -1.26 -1.72 -1.12
CA ALA A 40 -1.30 -1.68 -2.56
C ALA A 40 0.01 -2.24 -3.14
N ILE A 41 -0.13 -3.12 -4.13
CA ILE A 41 0.97 -3.72 -4.87
C ILE A 41 1.00 -3.10 -6.26
N PHE A 42 2.19 -2.75 -6.71
CA PHE A 42 2.43 -2.31 -8.08
C PHE A 42 3.50 -3.18 -8.73
N GLU A 43 3.14 -3.77 -9.84
CA GLU A 43 4.00 -4.62 -10.65
C GLU A 43 4.20 -3.97 -12.01
N CYS A 44 5.40 -4.00 -12.55
CA CYS A 44 5.62 -3.57 -13.94
C CYS A 44 6.84 -4.25 -14.56
N THR A 45 6.79 -4.36 -15.90
CA THR A 45 7.89 -4.87 -16.72
C THR A 45 8.42 -3.74 -17.60
N ILE A 46 9.73 -3.52 -17.55
CA ILE A 46 10.41 -2.45 -18.27
C ILE A 46 11.42 -3.04 -19.24
N GLY A 47 11.31 -2.62 -20.51
CA GLY A 47 12.26 -3.00 -21.55
C GLY A 47 13.56 -2.22 -21.46
N TYR A 48 14.70 -2.88 -21.71
CA TYR A 48 16.01 -2.26 -21.75
C TYR A 48 16.79 -2.62 -23.03
N ASN A 49 17.86 -1.90 -23.26
CA ASN A 49 18.90 -2.24 -24.24
C ASN A 49 20.29 -2.11 -23.57
N SER A 50 21.33 -2.51 -24.28
CA SER A 50 22.71 -2.48 -23.73
C SER A 50 23.19 -1.09 -23.30
N ALA A 51 22.66 -0.03 -23.90
CA ALA A 51 23.04 1.35 -23.57
C ALA A 51 22.31 1.89 -22.32
N THR A 52 21.14 1.33 -22.01
CA THR A 52 20.28 1.79 -20.89
C THR A 52 20.32 0.89 -19.66
N LEU A 53 20.90 -0.31 -19.79
CA LEU A 53 20.85 -1.33 -18.74
C LEU A 53 21.47 -0.86 -17.41
N GLN A 54 22.64 -0.24 -17.46
CA GLN A 54 23.37 0.15 -16.24
C GLN A 54 22.57 1.20 -15.42
N ASP A 55 22.05 2.21 -16.10
CA ASP A 55 21.27 3.27 -15.46
C ASP A 55 19.95 2.72 -14.94
N LEU A 56 19.33 1.80 -15.70
CA LEU A 56 18.07 1.15 -15.30
C LEU A 56 18.27 0.24 -14.09
N ASP A 57 19.34 -0.54 -14.03
CA ASP A 57 19.66 -1.36 -12.85
C ASP A 57 19.75 -0.52 -11.58
N GLN A 58 20.37 0.68 -11.66
CA GLN A 58 20.43 1.61 -10.52
C GLN A 58 19.05 2.15 -10.13
N CYS A 59 18.19 2.42 -11.11
CA CYS A 59 16.81 2.87 -10.84
C CYS A 59 16.01 1.79 -10.13
N MET A 60 16.18 0.53 -10.52
CA MET A 60 15.35 -0.61 -10.11
C MET A 60 15.99 -1.45 -9.00
N GLU A 61 16.95 -0.90 -8.28
CA GLU A 61 17.56 -1.56 -7.12
C GLU A 61 16.51 -1.77 -6.02
N VAL A 62 16.53 -2.96 -5.41
CA VAL A 62 15.64 -3.30 -4.28
C VAL A 62 15.82 -2.29 -3.13
N GLY A 63 14.69 -1.80 -2.64
CA GLY A 63 14.62 -0.77 -1.63
C GLY A 63 14.58 0.66 -2.19
N ASN A 64 14.76 0.87 -3.49
CA ASN A 64 14.42 2.14 -4.13
C ASN A 64 12.90 2.32 -4.23
N TYR A 65 12.48 3.53 -4.60
CA TYR A 65 11.08 3.90 -4.62
C TYR A 65 10.57 4.11 -6.05
N ILE A 66 9.30 3.78 -6.24
CA ILE A 66 8.50 4.13 -7.42
C ILE A 66 7.49 5.19 -7.03
N LEU A 67 7.49 6.29 -7.76
CA LEU A 67 6.54 7.39 -7.63
C LEU A 67 5.65 7.38 -8.86
N ARG A 68 4.34 7.24 -8.66
CA ARG A 68 3.34 7.20 -9.71
C ARG A 68 2.29 8.28 -9.45
N SER A 69 1.79 8.90 -10.51
CA SER A 69 0.61 9.77 -10.44
C SER A 69 -0.48 9.19 -11.31
N ASN A 70 -1.59 8.86 -10.73
CA ASN A 70 -2.76 8.30 -11.40
C ASN A 70 -4.00 9.10 -11.02
N ASP A 71 -4.70 9.68 -12.01
CA ASP A 71 -5.94 10.46 -11.85
C ASP A 71 -5.90 11.53 -10.72
N GLY A 72 -4.70 12.11 -10.50
CA GLY A 72 -4.47 13.13 -9.47
C GLY A 72 -4.06 12.58 -8.12
N GLU A 73 -4.18 11.28 -7.89
CA GLU A 73 -3.59 10.60 -6.73
C GLU A 73 -2.11 10.35 -6.97
N LYS A 74 -1.30 10.63 -5.96
CA LYS A 74 0.13 10.36 -5.97
C LYS A 74 0.40 9.13 -5.15
N GLU A 75 0.90 8.11 -5.81
CA GLU A 75 1.18 6.79 -5.26
C GLU A 75 2.69 6.62 -5.09
N PHE A 76 3.06 5.91 -4.04
CA PHE A 76 4.43 5.75 -3.60
C PHE A 76 4.68 4.31 -3.16
N TYR A 77 5.58 3.60 -3.86
CA TYR A 77 5.87 2.19 -3.63
C TYR A 77 7.35 1.99 -3.35
N THR A 78 7.68 0.97 -2.55
CA THR A 78 9.04 0.47 -2.34
C THR A 78 9.26 -0.75 -3.21
N ILE A 79 10.35 -0.80 -3.96
CA ILE A 79 10.75 -1.96 -4.76
C ILE A 79 11.19 -3.08 -3.81
N ILE A 80 10.44 -4.18 -3.81
CA ILE A 80 10.71 -5.35 -2.98
C ILE A 80 11.50 -6.40 -3.76
N GLU A 81 11.14 -6.59 -5.03
CA GLU A 81 11.79 -7.56 -5.91
C GLU A 81 12.08 -6.93 -7.26
N SER A 82 13.21 -7.30 -7.83
CA SER A 82 13.62 -6.92 -9.18
C SER A 82 14.23 -8.13 -9.86
N GLU A 83 13.65 -8.55 -10.99
CA GLU A 83 14.09 -9.70 -11.77
C GLU A 83 14.43 -9.29 -13.19
N ARG A 84 15.62 -9.66 -13.66
CA ARG A 84 16.08 -9.35 -15.02
C ARG A 84 16.04 -10.56 -15.92
N ASP A 85 15.31 -10.45 -17.02
CA ASP A 85 15.35 -11.39 -18.14
C ASP A 85 16.32 -10.90 -19.23
N THR A 86 17.40 -11.64 -19.42
CA THR A 86 18.42 -11.30 -20.41
C THR A 86 18.05 -11.74 -21.82
N LYS A 87 17.10 -12.67 -21.96
CA LYS A 87 16.61 -13.14 -23.25
C LYS A 87 15.63 -12.14 -23.86
N ASP A 88 14.66 -11.71 -23.06
CA ASP A 88 13.61 -10.80 -23.51
C ASP A 88 14.00 -9.33 -23.30
N GLN A 89 15.18 -9.08 -22.69
CA GLN A 89 15.72 -7.75 -22.39
C GLN A 89 14.74 -6.91 -21.57
N THR A 90 14.21 -7.49 -20.51
CA THR A 90 13.26 -6.85 -19.59
C THR A 90 13.73 -6.93 -18.16
N ILE A 91 13.27 -5.98 -17.33
CA ILE A 91 13.34 -6.06 -15.89
C ILE A 91 11.90 -5.99 -15.36
N TYR A 92 11.51 -7.01 -14.60
CA TYR A 92 10.28 -7.06 -13.84
C TYR A 92 10.51 -6.48 -12.45
N ILE A 93 9.54 -5.73 -11.94
CA ILE A 93 9.54 -5.18 -10.59
C ILE A 93 8.25 -5.58 -9.89
N TYR A 94 8.41 -6.02 -8.65
CA TYR A 94 7.35 -6.11 -7.67
C TYR A 94 7.61 -5.06 -6.60
N ALA A 95 6.66 -4.15 -6.39
CA ALA A 95 6.74 -3.06 -5.44
C ALA A 95 5.49 -2.97 -4.58
N GLU A 96 5.68 -2.72 -3.29
CA GLU A 96 4.59 -2.55 -2.34
C GLU A 96 4.51 -1.11 -1.88
N ASP A 97 3.31 -0.70 -1.50
CA ASP A 97 3.03 0.58 -0.87
C ASP A 97 4.01 0.85 0.28
N THR A 98 4.43 2.11 0.43
CA THR A 98 5.46 2.55 1.39
C THR A 98 5.11 2.36 2.86
N GLY A 99 3.95 1.81 3.18
CA GLY A 99 3.70 1.22 4.50
C GLY A 99 4.78 0.23 4.94
N MET A 100 5.58 -0.28 3.99
CA MET A 100 6.75 -1.13 4.25
C MET A 100 7.84 -0.46 5.12
N ASP A 101 8.02 0.86 5.05
CA ASP A 101 8.95 1.57 5.96
C ASP A 101 8.52 1.41 7.43
N LEU A 102 7.22 1.17 7.67
CA LEU A 102 6.65 0.88 8.98
C LEU A 102 6.70 -0.62 9.35
N LEU A 103 6.88 -1.52 8.37
CA LEU A 103 6.92 -2.97 8.60
C LEU A 103 8.13 -3.41 9.44
N ASN A 104 9.22 -2.68 9.35
CA ASN A 104 10.46 -3.01 10.04
C ASN A 104 10.48 -2.55 11.51
N GLU A 105 9.50 -1.77 11.95
CA GLU A 105 9.38 -1.33 13.33
C GLU A 105 8.49 -2.28 14.12
N VAL A 106 9.01 -2.80 15.23
CA VAL A 106 8.26 -3.61 16.20
C VAL A 106 7.73 -2.72 17.31
N VAL A 107 6.42 -2.73 17.49
CA VAL A 107 5.73 -2.03 18.57
C VAL A 107 5.24 -3.03 19.62
N GLY A 108 5.60 -2.76 20.87
CA GLY A 108 5.27 -3.60 22.01
C GLY A 108 3.80 -3.53 22.45
N PRO A 109 3.47 -4.22 23.57
CA PRO A 109 2.17 -4.13 24.21
C PRO A 109 1.82 -2.69 24.56
N TYR A 110 0.54 -2.37 24.47
CA TYR A 110 0.03 -1.05 24.81
C TYR A 110 -1.39 -1.13 25.34
N ALA A 111 -1.69 -0.38 26.39
CA ALA A 111 -3.05 -0.17 26.89
C ALA A 111 -3.31 1.33 27.08
N ALA A 112 -4.38 1.82 26.47
CA ALA A 112 -4.78 3.22 26.60
C ALA A 112 -5.40 3.45 27.99
N ASP A 113 -5.06 4.56 28.63
CA ASP A 113 -5.60 5.01 29.91
C ASP A 113 -6.98 5.69 29.76
N LYS A 114 -7.32 6.12 28.55
CA LYS A 114 -8.60 6.74 28.20
C LYS A 114 -8.88 6.58 26.71
N ALA A 115 -10.04 7.05 26.26
CA ALA A 115 -10.37 7.09 24.84
C ALA A 115 -9.56 8.18 24.11
N TYR A 116 -8.92 7.80 23.00
CA TYR A 116 -8.18 8.66 22.10
C TYR A 116 -8.74 8.56 20.68
N ASP A 117 -8.46 9.56 19.86
CA ASP A 117 -8.77 9.56 18.44
C ASP A 117 -7.81 8.67 17.64
N ILE A 118 -8.17 8.38 16.39
CA ILE A 118 -7.36 7.51 15.53
C ILE A 118 -5.98 8.12 15.23
N LYS A 119 -5.89 9.44 15.09
CA LYS A 119 -4.64 10.17 14.85
C LYS A 119 -3.64 9.94 15.98
N TYR A 120 -4.10 9.94 17.22
CA TYR A 120 -3.26 9.67 18.38
C TYR A 120 -2.58 8.30 18.26
N TYR A 121 -3.37 7.25 17.96
CA TYR A 121 -2.83 5.89 17.85
C TYR A 121 -1.87 5.74 16.69
N ILE A 122 -2.22 6.28 15.51
CA ILE A 122 -1.34 6.20 14.33
C ILE A 122 -0.02 6.92 14.61
N ASN A 123 -0.05 8.15 15.13
CA ASN A 123 1.19 8.88 15.46
C ASN A 123 2.03 8.16 16.52
N LYS A 124 1.37 7.46 17.45
CA LYS A 124 2.07 6.68 18.47
C LYS A 124 2.82 5.48 17.91
N PHE A 125 2.27 4.85 16.88
CA PHE A 125 2.86 3.62 16.31
C PHE A 125 3.68 3.88 15.04
N ALA A 126 3.55 5.04 14.40
CA ALA A 126 4.36 5.47 13.27
C ALA A 126 5.51 6.40 13.67
N ILE A 127 6.06 6.24 14.90
CA ILE A 127 7.16 7.07 15.41
C ILE A 127 8.37 6.92 14.48
N ASP A 128 9.06 8.04 14.22
CA ASP A 128 10.29 8.12 13.43
C ASP A 128 10.18 7.64 11.96
N SER A 129 9.00 7.27 11.50
CA SER A 129 8.75 6.84 10.12
C SER A 129 8.81 8.00 9.10
N GLY A 130 8.73 9.24 9.58
CA GLY A 130 8.64 10.43 8.73
C GLY A 130 7.28 10.61 8.04
N PHE A 131 6.27 9.85 8.44
CA PHE A 131 4.89 10.05 8.00
C PHE A 131 4.14 11.06 8.86
N GLU A 132 3.30 11.84 8.22
CA GLU A 132 2.36 12.77 8.83
C GLU A 132 0.93 12.30 8.57
N ILE A 133 -0.03 12.73 9.39
CA ILE A 133 -1.44 12.50 9.09
C ILE A 133 -1.89 13.47 8.00
N GLY A 134 -2.31 12.93 6.86
CA GLY A 134 -2.90 13.69 5.77
C GLY A 134 -4.41 13.86 5.95
N ILE A 135 -5.21 13.18 5.11
CA ILE A 135 -6.67 13.17 5.22
C ILE A 135 -7.08 12.39 6.47
N ASN A 136 -8.03 12.93 7.23
CA ASN A 136 -8.69 12.20 8.31
C ASN A 136 -10.20 12.46 8.23
N GLU A 137 -10.97 11.48 7.75
CA GLU A 137 -12.43 11.58 7.59
C GLU A 137 -13.21 11.21 8.86
N ILE A 138 -12.52 10.75 9.91
CA ILE A 138 -13.15 10.33 11.19
C ILE A 138 -12.49 11.00 12.41
N PRO A 139 -12.28 12.33 12.41
CA PRO A 139 -11.49 13.01 13.44
C PRO A 139 -12.13 12.97 14.84
N ASP A 140 -13.46 12.81 14.91
CA ASP A 140 -14.23 12.88 16.17
C ASP A 140 -14.44 11.51 16.82
N LEU A 141 -14.11 10.42 16.14
CA LEU A 141 -14.22 9.08 16.73
C LEU A 141 -13.10 8.84 17.74
N THR A 142 -13.46 8.32 18.89
CA THR A 142 -12.51 7.94 19.94
C THR A 142 -12.74 6.53 20.42
N ARG A 143 -11.66 5.82 20.78
CA ARG A 143 -11.67 4.45 21.31
C ARG A 143 -10.64 4.29 22.43
N THR A 144 -10.90 3.40 23.38
CA THR A 144 -9.90 2.94 24.35
C THR A 144 -9.41 1.58 23.88
N LEU A 145 -8.18 1.51 23.37
CA LEU A 145 -7.62 0.32 22.75
C LEU A 145 -6.49 -0.25 23.59
N SER A 146 -6.34 -1.58 23.53
CA SER A 146 -5.24 -2.30 24.17
C SER A 146 -4.77 -3.48 23.33
N TRP A 147 -3.49 -3.79 23.43
CA TRP A 147 -2.85 -4.94 22.80
C TRP A 147 -1.83 -5.52 23.75
N ASP A 148 -1.86 -6.83 23.94
CA ASP A 148 -0.99 -7.54 24.91
C ASP A 148 0.32 -8.06 24.29
N GLY A 149 0.40 -8.12 22.93
CA GLY A 149 1.53 -8.66 22.19
C GLY A 149 2.28 -7.64 21.36
N ASP A 150 3.46 -8.04 20.89
CA ASP A 150 4.24 -7.32 19.90
C ASP A 150 3.59 -7.46 18.54
N ALA A 151 3.76 -6.45 17.69
CA ALA A 151 3.35 -6.45 16.29
C ALA A 151 4.26 -5.51 15.49
N THR A 152 4.27 -5.61 14.17
CA THR A 152 4.86 -4.56 13.35
C THR A 152 4.03 -3.28 13.43
N ALA A 153 4.63 -2.13 13.17
CA ALA A 153 3.90 -0.87 13.17
C ALA A 153 2.75 -0.87 12.15
N THR A 154 2.97 -1.48 10.98
CA THR A 154 1.92 -1.62 9.94
C THR A 154 0.75 -2.47 10.43
N GLU A 155 1.00 -3.67 11.01
CA GLU A 155 -0.05 -4.50 11.58
C GLU A 155 -0.81 -3.78 12.70
N ARG A 156 -0.10 -3.01 13.51
CA ARG A 156 -0.71 -2.24 14.59
C ARG A 156 -1.60 -1.12 14.04
N ILE A 157 -1.16 -0.40 13.00
CA ILE A 157 -1.96 0.64 12.33
C ILE A 157 -3.20 0.02 11.68
N ALA A 158 -3.07 -1.13 11.00
CA ALA A 158 -4.20 -1.86 10.44
C ALA A 158 -5.20 -2.30 11.52
N SER A 159 -4.70 -2.80 12.66
CA SER A 159 -5.53 -3.14 13.82
C SER A 159 -6.25 -1.90 14.40
N VAL A 160 -5.58 -0.75 14.47
CA VAL A 160 -6.22 0.52 14.86
C VAL A 160 -7.36 0.86 13.90
N ALA A 161 -7.11 0.83 12.59
CA ALA A 161 -8.12 1.15 11.58
C ALA A 161 -9.35 0.23 11.69
N THR A 162 -9.14 -1.07 11.90
CA THR A 162 -10.21 -2.05 12.14
C THR A 162 -11.07 -1.68 13.36
N GLN A 163 -10.45 -1.25 14.47
CA GLN A 163 -11.13 -0.83 15.70
C GLN A 163 -11.89 0.50 15.54
N PHE A 164 -11.55 1.29 14.54
CA PHE A 164 -12.24 2.54 14.18
C PHE A 164 -13.24 2.34 13.03
N ASP A 165 -14.15 1.38 13.21
CA ASP A 165 -15.26 1.06 12.31
C ASP A 165 -14.79 0.60 10.91
N ASN A 166 -13.67 -0.12 10.85
CA ASN A 166 -13.00 -0.56 9.64
C ASN A 166 -12.63 0.63 8.72
N ALA A 167 -12.02 1.65 9.29
CA ALA A 167 -11.45 2.74 8.52
C ALA A 167 -10.39 2.19 7.55
N GLU A 168 -10.30 2.79 6.37
CA GLU A 168 -9.36 2.38 5.33
C GLU A 168 -8.15 3.32 5.31
N ILE A 169 -6.95 2.74 5.31
CA ILE A 169 -5.69 3.50 5.29
C ILE A 169 -5.19 3.58 3.84
N SER A 170 -4.61 4.71 3.49
CA SER A 170 -3.82 4.87 2.27
C SER A 170 -2.63 5.78 2.51
N TYR A 171 -1.64 5.66 1.64
CA TYR A 171 -0.42 6.45 1.72
C TYR A 171 -0.34 7.40 0.54
N SER A 172 0.16 8.60 0.77
CA SER A 172 0.40 9.58 -0.28
C SER A 172 1.61 10.45 0.03
N PHE A 173 2.04 11.25 -0.92
CA PHE A 173 3.21 12.11 -0.77
C PHE A 173 3.02 13.44 -1.49
N GLU A 174 3.79 14.43 -1.08
CA GLU A 174 3.93 15.70 -1.79
C GLU A 174 5.34 15.88 -2.33
N THR A 175 5.45 16.54 -3.49
CA THR A 175 6.73 16.85 -4.10
C THR A 175 6.86 18.33 -4.39
N LYS A 176 8.09 18.83 -4.25
CA LYS A 176 8.49 20.14 -4.77
C LYS A 176 9.59 19.92 -5.82
N GLY A 177 9.19 19.99 -7.10
CA GLY A 177 10.07 19.56 -8.19
C GLY A 177 10.32 18.04 -8.10
N LEU A 178 11.59 17.65 -8.02
CA LEU A 178 12.03 16.26 -7.91
C LEU A 178 12.31 15.79 -6.46
N ILE A 179 11.87 16.55 -5.46
CA ILE A 179 12.10 16.23 -4.04
C ILE A 179 10.77 15.94 -3.38
N ILE A 180 10.66 14.80 -2.68
CA ILE A 180 9.52 14.50 -1.80
C ILE A 180 9.66 15.36 -0.56
N THR A 181 8.65 16.18 -0.27
CA THR A 181 8.63 17.09 0.88
C THR A 181 7.85 16.53 2.05
N HIS A 182 6.79 15.76 1.80
CA HIS A 182 5.94 15.16 2.81
C HIS A 182 5.49 13.76 2.40
N LYS A 183 5.35 12.88 3.40
CA LYS A 183 4.73 11.55 3.30
C LYS A 183 3.51 11.52 4.22
N TYR A 184 2.37 11.04 3.73
CA TYR A 184 1.12 11.06 4.48
C TYR A 184 0.53 9.68 4.68
N ILE A 185 0.00 9.46 5.87
CA ILE A 185 -0.98 8.40 6.16
C ILE A 185 -2.35 9.04 6.10
N ASN A 186 -3.20 8.58 5.19
CA ASN A 186 -4.57 9.06 5.03
C ASN A 186 -5.54 8.06 5.67
N ILE A 187 -6.54 8.59 6.34
CA ILE A 187 -7.55 7.84 7.07
C ILE A 187 -8.90 8.12 6.42
N HIS A 188 -9.46 7.09 5.79
CA HIS A 188 -10.74 7.18 5.11
C HIS A 188 -11.81 6.43 5.89
N LYS A 189 -13.02 6.99 5.96
CA LYS A 189 -14.17 6.24 6.45
C LYS A 189 -14.49 5.07 5.53
N LYS A 190 -14.39 5.30 4.22
CA LYS A 190 -14.51 4.31 3.16
C LYS A 190 -13.93 4.88 1.87
N ARG A 191 -13.07 4.11 1.20
CA ARG A 191 -12.57 4.45 -0.14
C ARG A 191 -13.53 3.95 -1.21
N GLY A 192 -13.49 4.60 -2.36
CA GLY A 192 -14.40 4.30 -3.47
C GLY A 192 -15.80 4.87 -3.29
N LYS A 193 -16.57 4.74 -4.33
CA LYS A 193 -17.98 5.18 -4.39
C LYS A 193 -18.80 4.17 -5.18
N ASP A 194 -20.08 4.07 -4.85
CA ASP A 194 -21.02 3.35 -5.69
C ASP A 194 -21.15 4.11 -7.03
N SER A 195 -20.71 3.48 -8.10
CA SER A 195 -20.79 4.04 -9.47
C SER A 195 -22.20 3.96 -10.05
N GLY A 196 -23.10 3.24 -9.41
CA GLY A 196 -24.45 2.93 -9.92
C GLY A 196 -24.45 2.01 -11.15
N ILE A 197 -23.29 1.44 -11.52
CA ILE A 197 -23.18 0.51 -12.64
C ILE A 197 -23.82 -0.83 -12.24
N GLN A 198 -24.80 -1.27 -12.99
CA GLN A 198 -25.41 -2.60 -12.80
C GLN A 198 -24.74 -3.59 -13.77
N LEU A 199 -24.14 -4.63 -13.20
CA LEU A 199 -23.61 -5.75 -13.98
C LEU A 199 -24.71 -6.79 -14.19
N ARG A 200 -24.99 -7.12 -15.45
CA ARG A 200 -26.05 -8.07 -15.84
C ARG A 200 -25.45 -9.22 -16.63
N LEU A 201 -25.89 -10.44 -16.30
CA LEU A 201 -25.51 -11.63 -17.05
C LEU A 201 -25.94 -11.52 -18.51
N ASN A 202 -25.08 -11.94 -19.43
CA ASN A 202 -25.22 -11.85 -20.90
C ASN A 202 -25.22 -10.41 -21.45
N ARG A 203 -24.71 -9.46 -20.68
CA ARG A 203 -24.44 -8.09 -21.12
C ARG A 203 -23.02 -7.67 -20.72
N GLU A 204 -22.89 -7.18 -19.48
CA GLU A 204 -21.61 -6.74 -18.91
C GLU A 204 -20.84 -7.91 -18.28
N ILE A 205 -21.47 -9.06 -18.02
CA ILE A 205 -20.89 -10.27 -17.46
C ILE A 205 -21.21 -11.46 -18.36
N ASP A 206 -20.19 -12.18 -18.78
CA ASP A 206 -20.36 -13.39 -19.60
C ASP A 206 -20.76 -14.61 -18.75
N ARG A 207 -20.23 -14.71 -17.53
CA ARG A 207 -20.43 -15.87 -16.67
C ARG A 207 -20.39 -15.50 -15.20
N VAL A 208 -21.29 -16.11 -14.42
CA VAL A 208 -21.26 -16.12 -12.96
C VAL A 208 -20.99 -17.55 -12.48
N ILE A 209 -19.95 -17.74 -11.66
CA ILE A 209 -19.67 -19.02 -11.02
C ILE A 209 -20.05 -18.88 -9.55
N VAL A 210 -20.93 -19.75 -9.08
CA VAL A 210 -21.31 -19.85 -7.67
C VAL A 210 -20.73 -21.13 -7.10
N SER A 211 -19.76 -20.99 -6.19
CA SER A 211 -19.16 -22.13 -5.48
C SER A 211 -19.75 -22.20 -4.07
N LYS A 212 -20.09 -23.39 -3.61
CA LYS A 212 -20.57 -23.67 -2.25
C LYS A 212 -19.64 -24.68 -1.60
N SER A 213 -19.23 -24.43 -0.37
CA SER A 213 -18.39 -25.34 0.39
C SER A 213 -18.87 -25.39 1.85
N ILE A 214 -18.79 -26.56 2.44
CA ILE A 214 -19.00 -26.79 3.88
C ILE A 214 -17.71 -27.11 4.61
N ALA A 215 -16.56 -26.95 3.95
CA ALA A 215 -15.26 -27.36 4.50
C ALA A 215 -14.93 -26.71 5.86
N ASN A 216 -15.42 -25.50 6.09
CA ASN A 216 -15.22 -24.76 7.33
C ASN A 216 -16.51 -24.59 8.14
N LEU A 217 -17.55 -25.39 7.87
CA LEU A 217 -18.79 -25.33 8.60
C LEU A 217 -18.61 -25.95 9.99
N ALA A 218 -18.71 -25.15 11.04
CA ALA A 218 -18.79 -25.63 12.42
C ALA A 218 -20.26 -25.71 12.84
N THR A 219 -20.70 -26.88 13.33
CA THR A 219 -22.04 -27.11 13.83
C THR A 219 -22.16 -26.98 15.35
N GLY A 220 -21.05 -26.72 16.03
CA GLY A 220 -21.01 -26.50 17.46
C GLY A 220 -19.81 -25.60 17.84
N LEU A 221 -19.98 -24.83 18.90
CA LEU A 221 -18.94 -24.02 19.52
C LEU A 221 -18.78 -24.46 20.97
N GLU A 222 -17.58 -24.89 21.35
CA GLU A 222 -17.20 -25.09 22.74
C GLU A 222 -16.50 -23.83 23.27
N VAL A 223 -17.14 -23.17 24.24
CA VAL A 223 -16.58 -21.97 24.85
C VAL A 223 -15.96 -22.36 26.18
N THR A 224 -14.63 -22.24 26.28
CA THR A 224 -13.91 -22.38 27.55
C THR A 224 -13.73 -20.99 28.18
N GLY A 225 -14.35 -20.78 29.34
CA GLY A 225 -14.12 -19.55 30.13
C GLY A 225 -12.75 -19.61 30.80
N GLY A 226 -12.09 -18.46 30.93
CA GLY A 226 -10.92 -18.35 31.77
C GLY A 226 -11.29 -18.62 33.22
N THR A 227 -10.44 -19.35 33.94
CA THR A 227 -10.54 -19.49 35.40
C THR A 227 -10.37 -18.11 36.03
N PRO A 228 -11.21 -17.75 37.05
CA PRO A 228 -11.09 -16.49 37.76
C PRO A 228 -9.79 -16.38 38.56
#